data_5a4e5b74a5bf92f1b04dec70a977582b
#
_entry.id   5a4e5b74a5bf92f1b04dec70a977582b
#
_cell.length_a   1.000
_cell.length_b   1.000
_cell.length_c   1.000
_cell.angle_alpha   90.00
_cell.angle_beta   90.00
_cell.angle_gamma   90.00
#
_symmetry.space_group_name_H-M   'P 1'
#
loop_
_entity.id
_entity.type
_entity.pdbx_description
1 polymer ?
#
loop_
_entity_poly.entity_id
_entity_poly.type
_entity_poly.pdbx_seq_one_letter_code
_entity_poly.pdbx_strand_id
1 'polypeptide(L)'
;MRKTITARLIWLPLCAMAQQWKANGMSAEEVTPKGWQYSVAEGDLNKDGVSDIVVLATPNHAENLKTRDDGYVYNFNTPELAIYLGQKGGGYNCWKTYDNVVPPRPDEYNSIDATISITPRGVLSISLEHFSSAGGWGNTTETFLYRYQGKDFFLIGEDEETMARNTGEAEKISRNYLTNRCQRIKYNVFNDKVKPKETWSKMKKEPLKKLGE
;
A
#
# COMPACT_ATOMS: atom_id res chain seq x y z
N MET A 1 -17.56 45.41 -52.25
CA MET A 1 -17.92 44.20 -51.49
C MET A 1 -16.73 43.75 -50.65
N ARG A 2 -16.74 44.00 -49.34
CA ARG A 2 -15.70 43.56 -48.40
C ARG A 2 -16.05 42.18 -47.90
N LYS A 3 -15.20 41.18 -48.16
CA LYS A 3 -15.33 39.82 -47.61
C LYS A 3 -14.74 39.77 -46.19
N THR A 4 -15.57 39.63 -45.20
CA THR A 4 -15.14 39.41 -43.81
C THR A 4 -14.75 37.93 -43.65
N ILE A 5 -13.47 37.66 -43.38
CA ILE A 5 -12.98 36.30 -43.07
C ILE A 5 -13.13 36.12 -41.56
N THR A 6 -14.07 35.28 -41.14
CA THR A 6 -14.28 34.91 -39.77
C THR A 6 -13.31 33.72 -39.44
N ALA A 7 -12.26 33.99 -38.70
CA ALA A 7 -11.38 32.94 -38.19
C ALA A 7 -12.12 32.17 -37.07
N ARG A 8 -12.45 30.89 -37.33
CA ARG A 8 -12.92 29.98 -36.25
C ARG A 8 -11.70 29.50 -35.48
N LEU A 9 -11.61 29.93 -34.23
CA LEU A 9 -10.67 29.35 -33.26
C LEU A 9 -11.14 27.93 -32.95
N ILE A 10 -10.42 26.92 -33.43
CA ILE A 10 -10.64 25.53 -33.06
C ILE A 10 -9.99 25.33 -31.71
N TRP A 11 -10.78 25.27 -30.64
CA TRP A 11 -10.35 24.78 -29.33
C TRP A 11 -10.14 23.27 -29.46
N LEU A 12 -8.87 22.85 -29.62
CA LEU A 12 -8.51 21.46 -29.37
C LEU A 12 -8.57 21.23 -27.85
N PRO A 13 -9.36 20.26 -27.36
CA PRO A 13 -9.30 19.89 -25.96
C PRO A 13 -7.87 19.42 -25.69
N LEU A 14 -7.21 20.05 -24.72
CA LEU A 14 -5.97 19.53 -24.14
C LEU A 14 -6.40 18.23 -23.43
N CYS A 15 -6.27 17.08 -24.13
CA CYS A 15 -6.37 15.79 -23.46
C CYS A 15 -5.28 15.76 -22.40
N ALA A 16 -5.64 15.96 -21.13
CA ALA A 16 -4.78 15.63 -20.02
C ALA A 16 -4.44 14.13 -20.20
N MET A 17 -3.21 13.85 -20.64
CA MET A 17 -2.72 12.47 -20.65
C MET A 17 -2.74 12.02 -19.21
N ALA A 18 -3.67 11.15 -18.89
CA ALA A 18 -3.73 10.54 -17.55
C ALA A 18 -2.35 9.93 -17.27
N GLN A 19 -1.78 10.30 -16.14
CA GLN A 19 -0.51 9.74 -15.68
C GLN A 19 -0.77 8.25 -15.41
N GLN A 20 -0.11 7.38 -16.16
CA GLN A 20 -0.32 5.93 -16.08
C GLN A 20 1.00 5.21 -15.80
N TRP A 21 0.89 4.08 -15.12
CA TRP A 21 1.98 3.14 -14.95
C TRP A 21 2.52 2.68 -16.30
N LYS A 22 3.85 2.67 -16.47
CA LYS A 22 4.44 2.15 -17.69
C LYS A 22 4.43 0.62 -17.69
N ALA A 23 4.24 0.04 -18.86
CA ALA A 23 4.25 -1.41 -19.03
C ALA A 23 5.63 -2.04 -18.74
N ASN A 24 6.72 -1.29 -18.93
CA ASN A 24 8.10 -1.72 -18.68
C ASN A 24 9.02 -0.52 -18.45
N GLY A 25 10.20 -0.76 -17.89
CA GLY A 25 11.25 0.24 -17.67
C GLY A 25 12.49 -0.38 -17.02
N MET A 26 13.54 0.43 -16.90
CA MET A 26 14.81 -0.01 -16.33
C MET A 26 14.93 0.25 -14.83
N SER A 27 14.06 1.09 -14.28
CA SER A 27 14.07 1.45 -12.85
C SER A 27 12.66 1.76 -12.34
N ALA A 28 12.50 1.79 -11.02
CA ALA A 28 11.25 2.20 -10.37
C ALA A 28 10.86 3.64 -10.73
N GLU A 29 11.81 4.56 -10.83
CA GLU A 29 11.57 5.94 -11.25
C GLU A 29 11.00 5.99 -12.67
N GLU A 30 11.54 5.18 -13.58
CA GLU A 30 11.10 5.16 -14.97
C GLU A 30 9.69 4.61 -15.12
N VAL A 31 9.29 3.59 -14.34
CA VAL A 31 7.98 2.94 -14.45
C VAL A 31 6.87 3.66 -13.68
N THR A 32 7.24 4.47 -12.69
CA THR A 32 6.29 5.24 -11.89
C THR A 32 5.76 6.45 -12.67
N PRO A 33 4.45 6.78 -12.59
CA PRO A 33 3.90 7.97 -13.20
C PRO A 33 4.62 9.23 -12.72
N LYS A 34 4.93 10.15 -13.65
CA LYS A 34 5.72 11.35 -13.37
C LYS A 34 5.05 12.23 -12.31
N GLY A 35 5.81 12.63 -11.29
CA GLY A 35 5.36 13.52 -10.22
C GLY A 35 4.61 12.83 -9.09
N TRP A 36 4.41 11.51 -9.14
CA TRP A 36 3.89 10.75 -8.01
C TRP A 36 5.00 10.53 -6.98
N GLN A 37 4.64 10.61 -5.70
CA GLN A 37 5.52 10.20 -4.61
C GLN A 37 5.48 8.68 -4.49
N TYR A 38 6.63 8.02 -4.36
CA TYR A 38 6.67 6.57 -4.31
C TYR A 38 7.71 6.00 -3.35
N SER A 39 7.48 4.78 -2.93
CA SER A 39 8.43 3.90 -2.25
C SER A 39 8.58 2.59 -3.01
N VAL A 40 9.71 1.91 -2.83
CA VAL A 40 10.06 0.68 -3.56
C VAL A 40 10.48 -0.40 -2.59
N ALA A 41 10.04 -1.62 -2.84
CA ALA A 41 10.59 -2.83 -2.25
C ALA A 41 11.15 -3.73 -3.35
N GLU A 42 12.33 -4.33 -3.10
CA GLU A 42 13.05 -5.18 -4.06
C GLU A 42 13.24 -6.59 -3.50
N GLY A 43 13.13 -7.60 -4.35
CA GLY A 43 13.37 -9.00 -4.02
C GLY A 43 12.78 -9.97 -5.03
N ASP A 44 13.17 -11.23 -4.98
CA ASP A 44 12.71 -12.28 -5.88
C ASP A 44 11.36 -12.85 -5.38
N LEU A 45 10.27 -12.34 -5.92
CA LEU A 45 8.89 -12.70 -5.55
C LEU A 45 8.46 -14.04 -6.16
N ASN A 46 8.84 -14.27 -7.41
CA ASN A 46 8.39 -15.42 -8.21
C ASN A 46 9.35 -16.62 -8.16
N LYS A 47 10.51 -16.46 -7.50
CA LYS A 47 11.56 -17.48 -7.31
C LYS A 47 12.25 -17.90 -8.60
N ASP A 48 12.42 -16.98 -9.56
CA ASP A 48 13.14 -17.23 -10.81
C ASP A 48 14.63 -16.84 -10.77
N GLY A 49 15.09 -16.28 -9.64
CA GLY A 49 16.46 -15.84 -9.41
C GLY A 49 16.75 -14.42 -9.92
N VAL A 50 15.74 -13.68 -10.37
CA VAL A 50 15.84 -12.28 -10.77
C VAL A 50 15.13 -11.41 -9.74
N SER A 51 15.69 -10.24 -9.42
CA SER A 51 15.05 -9.31 -8.49
C SER A 51 13.85 -8.63 -9.16
N ASP A 52 12.71 -8.68 -8.50
CA ASP A 52 11.48 -7.98 -8.85
C ASP A 52 11.38 -6.69 -8.03
N ILE A 53 10.51 -5.77 -8.44
CA ILE A 53 10.16 -4.59 -7.65
C ILE A 53 8.66 -4.49 -7.41
N VAL A 54 8.32 -3.99 -6.24
CA VAL A 54 6.99 -3.51 -5.89
C VAL A 54 7.10 -2.02 -5.64
N VAL A 55 6.28 -1.25 -6.32
CA VAL A 55 6.22 0.21 -6.18
C VAL A 55 4.87 0.57 -5.57
N LEU A 56 4.90 1.27 -4.45
CA LEU A 56 3.74 1.90 -3.85
C LEU A 56 3.85 3.39 -4.12
N ALA A 57 2.90 3.96 -4.86
CA ALA A 57 2.96 5.35 -5.27
C ALA A 57 1.65 6.09 -5.03
N THR A 58 1.74 7.34 -4.60
CA THR A 58 0.59 8.20 -4.33
C THR A 58 0.45 9.23 -5.46
N PRO A 59 -0.70 9.23 -6.16
CA PRO A 59 -1.02 10.26 -7.15
C PRO A 59 -0.97 11.68 -6.55
N ASN A 60 -0.85 12.67 -7.43
CA ASN A 60 -0.88 14.08 -7.04
C ASN A 60 -1.98 14.86 -7.77
N HIS A 61 -3.14 14.24 -7.97
CA HIS A 61 -4.30 14.90 -8.57
C HIS A 61 -4.75 16.07 -7.70
N ALA A 62 -4.75 17.28 -8.29
CA ALA A 62 -4.97 18.54 -7.57
C ALA A 62 -6.36 18.61 -6.91
N GLU A 63 -7.36 17.98 -7.50
CA GLU A 63 -8.73 17.91 -6.97
C GLU A 63 -8.84 17.17 -5.63
N ASN A 64 -7.84 16.30 -5.32
CA ASN A 64 -7.76 15.55 -4.08
C ASN A 64 -6.79 16.17 -3.05
N LEU A 65 -6.31 17.38 -3.32
CA LEU A 65 -5.49 18.13 -2.38
C LEU A 65 -6.35 19.18 -1.66
N LYS A 66 -6.28 19.21 -0.33
CA LYS A 66 -6.96 20.21 0.48
C LYS A 66 -5.94 21.01 1.30
N THR A 67 -5.96 22.32 1.17
CA THR A 67 -5.09 23.22 1.93
C THR A 67 -5.87 23.74 3.15
N ARG A 68 -5.27 23.58 4.32
CA ARG A 68 -5.76 24.17 5.58
C ARG A 68 -5.36 25.66 5.67
N ASP A 69 -6.01 26.43 6.53
CA ASP A 69 -5.77 27.88 6.70
C ASP A 69 -4.32 28.22 7.08
N ASP A 70 -3.62 27.31 7.74
CA ASP A 70 -2.19 27.46 8.11
C ASP A 70 -1.22 27.06 6.97
N GLY A 71 -1.75 26.70 5.79
CA GLY A 71 -0.97 26.32 4.62
C GLY A 71 -0.59 24.84 4.55
N TYR A 72 -0.96 24.01 5.53
CA TYR A 72 -0.75 22.58 5.45
C TYR A 72 -1.63 21.94 4.37
N VAL A 73 -1.06 21.07 3.54
CA VAL A 73 -1.77 20.40 2.44
C VAL A 73 -2.03 18.94 2.80
N TYR A 74 -3.32 18.60 2.90
CA TYR A 74 -3.75 17.20 3.00
C TYR A 74 -3.87 16.59 1.60
N ASN A 75 -3.25 15.42 1.42
CA ASN A 75 -3.38 14.64 0.21
C ASN A 75 -4.41 13.51 0.45
N PHE A 76 -5.53 13.55 -0.28
CA PHE A 76 -6.58 12.53 -0.27
C PHE A 76 -6.49 11.59 -1.47
N ASN A 77 -5.43 11.66 -2.27
CA ASN A 77 -5.18 10.68 -3.31
C ASN A 77 -4.89 9.32 -2.67
N THR A 78 -5.57 8.29 -3.15
CA THR A 78 -5.36 6.92 -2.69
C THR A 78 -4.06 6.37 -3.29
N PRO A 79 -3.15 5.80 -2.47
CA PRO A 79 -1.96 5.15 -3.01
C PRO A 79 -2.31 3.94 -3.88
N GLU A 80 -1.56 3.77 -4.95
CA GLU A 80 -1.64 2.63 -5.86
C GLU A 80 -0.39 1.75 -5.72
N LEU A 81 -0.55 0.45 -5.92
CA LEU A 81 0.53 -0.52 -5.87
C LEU A 81 0.74 -1.12 -7.25
N ALA A 82 2.00 -1.18 -7.70
CA ALA A 82 2.37 -1.85 -8.93
C ALA A 82 3.46 -2.90 -8.67
N ILE A 83 3.29 -4.09 -9.23
CA ILE A 83 4.27 -5.19 -9.17
C ILE A 83 4.89 -5.35 -10.54
N TYR A 84 6.21 -5.35 -10.58
CA TYR A 84 7.01 -5.53 -11.78
C TYR A 84 7.95 -6.71 -11.61
N LEU A 85 7.93 -7.62 -12.57
CA LEU A 85 8.82 -8.76 -12.59
C LEU A 85 10.12 -8.41 -13.33
N GLY A 86 11.24 -8.71 -12.70
CA GLY A 86 12.57 -8.52 -13.25
C GLY A 86 12.84 -9.40 -14.47
N GLN A 87 13.69 -8.90 -15.37
CA GLN A 87 14.04 -9.60 -16.60
C GLN A 87 15.51 -10.00 -16.59
N LYS A 88 15.84 -11.20 -17.06
CA LYS A 88 17.25 -11.70 -17.14
C LYS A 88 18.18 -10.82 -17.94
N GLY A 89 17.66 -10.03 -18.86
CA GLY A 89 18.40 -9.04 -19.66
C GLY A 89 18.48 -7.66 -19.02
N GLY A 90 17.94 -7.48 -17.83
CA GLY A 90 17.79 -6.20 -17.12
C GLY A 90 16.44 -5.56 -17.38
N GLY A 91 16.04 -4.65 -16.47
CA GLY A 91 14.75 -3.97 -16.48
C GLY A 91 13.61 -4.82 -15.92
N TYR A 92 12.42 -4.27 -16.01
CA TYR A 92 11.22 -4.76 -15.35
C TYR A 92 10.02 -4.72 -16.29
N ASN A 93 9.15 -5.71 -16.21
CA ASN A 93 7.86 -5.75 -16.89
C ASN A 93 6.73 -5.69 -15.86
N CYS A 94 5.75 -4.81 -16.09
CA CYS A 94 4.57 -4.72 -15.25
C CYS A 94 3.82 -6.04 -15.26
N TRP A 95 3.70 -6.63 -14.06
CA TRP A 95 2.87 -7.83 -13.89
C TRP A 95 1.42 -7.42 -13.61
N LYS A 96 1.19 -6.51 -12.65
CA LYS A 96 -0.15 -6.00 -12.32
C LYS A 96 -0.08 -4.73 -11.48
N THR A 97 -1.12 -3.91 -11.59
CA THR A 97 -1.36 -2.73 -10.76
C THR A 97 -2.64 -2.89 -9.93
N TYR A 98 -2.71 -2.21 -8.79
CA TYR A 98 -3.81 -2.23 -7.85
C TYR A 98 -4.07 -0.83 -7.31
N ASP A 99 -5.32 -0.42 -7.29
CA ASP A 99 -5.81 0.86 -6.78
C ASP A 99 -6.63 0.71 -5.47
N ASN A 100 -6.75 -0.52 -4.97
CA ASN A 100 -7.60 -0.89 -3.85
C ASN A 100 -6.86 -1.62 -2.70
N VAL A 101 -5.53 -1.61 -2.70
CA VAL A 101 -4.72 -2.28 -1.65
C VAL A 101 -4.58 -1.41 -0.40
N VAL A 102 -4.49 -0.09 -0.60
CA VAL A 102 -4.47 0.88 0.50
C VAL A 102 -5.83 1.56 0.54
N PRO A 103 -6.53 1.55 1.69
CA PRO A 103 -7.79 2.29 1.81
C PRO A 103 -7.58 3.80 1.62
N PRO A 104 -8.58 4.53 1.11
CA PRO A 104 -8.49 5.98 1.01
C PRO A 104 -8.39 6.61 2.39
N ARG A 105 -7.69 7.75 2.47
CA ARG A 105 -7.64 8.55 3.70
C ARG A 105 -9.06 8.96 4.12
N PRO A 106 -9.50 8.64 5.36
CA PRO A 106 -10.90 8.87 5.76
C PRO A 106 -11.28 10.35 5.87
N ASP A 107 -10.41 11.17 6.50
CA ASP A 107 -10.63 12.60 6.74
C ASP A 107 -9.32 13.33 7.11
N GLU A 108 -9.42 14.55 7.58
CA GLU A 108 -8.28 15.40 7.96
C GLU A 108 -7.61 14.96 9.28
N TYR A 109 -8.34 14.27 10.15
CA TYR A 109 -7.89 13.85 11.48
C TYR A 109 -7.32 12.43 11.49
N ASN A 110 -7.68 11.64 10.50
CA ASN A 110 -7.31 10.24 10.37
C ASN A 110 -6.40 10.06 9.16
N SER A 111 -5.29 9.36 9.33
CA SER A 111 -4.40 8.95 8.24
C SER A 111 -4.22 7.44 8.20
N ILE A 112 -3.89 6.95 7.00
CA ILE A 112 -3.44 5.59 6.78
C ILE A 112 -2.11 5.71 6.04
N ASP A 113 -1.04 5.35 6.74
CA ASP A 113 0.30 5.34 6.18
C ASP A 113 0.66 3.91 5.78
N ALA A 114 1.01 3.73 4.51
CA ALA A 114 1.31 2.42 3.96
C ALA A 114 2.81 2.25 3.71
N THR A 115 3.35 1.11 4.10
CA THR A 115 4.73 0.70 3.81
C THR A 115 4.76 -0.68 3.16
N ILE A 116 5.77 -0.91 2.33
CA ILE A 116 5.96 -2.18 1.64
C ILE A 116 7.37 -2.72 1.89
N SER A 117 7.49 -4.04 1.93
CA SER A 117 8.78 -4.72 1.95
C SER A 117 8.68 -6.11 1.31
N ILE A 118 9.82 -6.65 0.87
CA ILE A 118 9.92 -8.02 0.39
C ILE A 118 10.92 -8.76 1.28
N THR A 119 10.47 -9.86 1.88
CA THR A 119 11.35 -10.67 2.72
C THR A 119 12.36 -11.46 1.86
N PRO A 120 13.50 -11.94 2.43
CA PRO A 120 14.44 -12.80 1.70
C PRO A 120 13.81 -14.11 1.16
N ARG A 121 12.64 -14.47 1.69
CA ARG A 121 11.86 -15.63 1.21
C ARG A 121 10.89 -15.27 0.08
N GLY A 122 10.91 -14.03 -0.45
CA GLY A 122 10.02 -13.56 -1.53
C GLY A 122 8.57 -13.42 -1.07
N VAL A 123 8.34 -13.02 0.17
CA VAL A 123 7.00 -12.66 0.68
C VAL A 123 6.87 -11.15 0.62
N LEU A 124 5.86 -10.67 -0.08
CA LEU A 124 5.48 -9.25 -0.06
C LEU A 124 4.75 -8.96 1.25
N SER A 125 5.24 -7.99 1.99
CA SER A 125 4.61 -7.45 3.19
C SER A 125 4.08 -6.06 2.90
N ILE A 126 2.81 -5.82 3.20
CA ILE A 126 2.15 -4.52 3.10
C ILE A 126 1.65 -4.18 4.50
N SER A 127 2.15 -3.08 5.07
CA SER A 127 1.76 -2.64 6.41
C SER A 127 1.01 -1.32 6.33
N LEU A 128 -0.13 -1.24 7.00
CA LEU A 128 -1.00 -0.08 7.07
C LEU A 128 -1.02 0.40 8.52
N GLU A 129 -0.56 1.62 8.76
CA GLU A 129 -0.63 2.28 10.06
C GLU A 129 -1.80 3.26 10.08
N HIS A 130 -2.79 2.98 10.92
CA HIS A 130 -3.97 3.82 11.13
C HIS A 130 -3.72 4.75 12.31
N PHE A 131 -3.64 6.05 12.02
CA PHE A 131 -3.44 7.06 13.03
C PHE A 131 -4.64 8.01 13.09
N SER A 132 -5.05 8.36 14.34
CA SER A 132 -6.06 9.39 14.61
C SER A 132 -5.47 10.50 15.48
N SER A 133 -5.59 11.75 15.02
CA SER A 133 -5.17 12.94 15.78
C SER A 133 -6.30 13.51 16.64
N ALA A 134 -7.55 13.10 16.45
CA ALA A 134 -8.72 13.59 17.18
C ALA A 134 -9.60 12.43 17.68
N GLY A 135 -10.03 12.54 18.94
CA GLY A 135 -11.08 11.67 19.51
C GLY A 135 -10.64 10.28 19.96
N GLY A 136 -9.37 9.89 19.82
CA GLY A 136 -8.89 8.58 20.22
C GLY A 136 -7.42 8.53 20.63
N TRP A 137 -7.10 7.58 21.51
CA TRP A 137 -5.72 7.30 21.94
C TRP A 137 -5.18 6.00 21.28
N GLY A 138 -5.99 5.35 20.43
CA GLY A 138 -5.61 4.13 19.75
C GLY A 138 -4.69 4.39 18.55
N ASN A 139 -3.74 3.49 18.34
CA ASN A 139 -3.01 3.31 17.10
C ASN A 139 -3.18 1.86 16.67
N THR A 140 -3.39 1.61 15.38
CA THR A 140 -3.54 0.25 14.85
C THR A 140 -2.62 0.09 13.65
N THR A 141 -1.84 -1.00 13.66
CA THR A 141 -1.02 -1.40 12.52
C THR A 141 -1.52 -2.76 12.03
N GLU A 142 -1.87 -2.83 10.76
CA GLU A 142 -2.21 -4.07 10.07
C GLU A 142 -1.10 -4.42 9.09
N THR A 143 -0.63 -5.66 9.11
CA THR A 143 0.41 -6.14 8.19
C THR A 143 -0.08 -7.37 7.46
N PHE A 144 -0.16 -7.29 6.16
CA PHE A 144 -0.61 -8.34 5.25
C PHE A 144 0.58 -8.99 4.55
N LEU A 145 0.67 -10.31 4.61
CA LEU A 145 1.76 -11.11 4.04
C LEU A 145 1.27 -11.87 2.82
N TYR A 146 1.75 -11.49 1.64
CA TYR A 146 1.38 -12.12 0.38
C TYR A 146 2.54 -12.93 -0.20
N ARG A 147 2.23 -14.10 -0.74
CA ARG A 147 3.19 -14.95 -1.44
C ARG A 147 2.70 -15.30 -2.83
N TYR A 148 3.60 -15.16 -3.80
CA TYR A 148 3.36 -15.61 -5.17
C TYR A 148 3.20 -17.14 -5.21
N GLN A 149 2.12 -17.63 -5.82
CA GLN A 149 1.82 -19.05 -5.96
C GLN A 149 1.33 -19.33 -7.39
N GLY A 150 2.28 -19.52 -8.29
CA GLY A 150 2.08 -19.94 -9.67
C GLY A 150 1.53 -18.87 -10.61
N LYS A 151 0.50 -18.14 -10.25
CA LYS A 151 -0.15 -17.14 -11.12
C LYS A 151 -0.66 -15.90 -10.39
N ASP A 152 -0.60 -15.90 -9.05
CA ASP A 152 -1.19 -14.81 -8.27
C ASP A 152 -0.50 -14.67 -6.90
N PHE A 153 -0.73 -13.55 -6.23
CA PHE A 153 -0.30 -13.33 -4.86
C PHE A 153 -1.43 -13.67 -3.90
N PHE A 154 -1.16 -14.59 -2.98
CA PHE A 154 -2.14 -15.05 -1.99
C PHE A 154 -1.76 -14.60 -0.59
N LEU A 155 -2.75 -14.13 0.17
CA LEU A 155 -2.63 -13.76 1.57
C LEU A 155 -2.34 -15.02 2.41
N ILE A 156 -1.13 -15.12 2.94
CA ILE A 156 -0.66 -16.26 3.74
C ILE A 156 -0.63 -15.97 5.24
N GLY A 157 -0.66 -14.71 5.62
CA GLY A 157 -0.65 -14.28 7.01
C GLY A 157 -1.08 -12.83 7.16
N GLU A 158 -1.50 -12.50 8.37
CA GLU A 158 -1.94 -11.16 8.76
C GLU A 158 -1.57 -10.92 10.22
N ASP A 159 -0.94 -9.79 10.50
CA ASP A 159 -0.69 -9.30 11.86
C ASP A 159 -1.50 -8.02 12.06
N GLU A 160 -2.20 -7.94 13.17
CA GLU A 160 -2.92 -6.75 13.64
C GLU A 160 -2.36 -6.39 15.02
N GLU A 161 -1.87 -5.18 15.17
CA GLU A 161 -1.35 -4.67 16.44
C GLU A 161 -2.06 -3.38 16.82
N THR A 162 -2.70 -3.36 17.97
CA THR A 162 -3.38 -2.19 18.52
C THR A 162 -2.68 -1.74 19.78
N MET A 163 -2.55 -0.42 19.98
CA MET A 163 -1.94 0.17 21.15
C MET A 163 -2.74 1.38 21.63
N ALA A 164 -3.00 1.46 22.93
CA ALA A 164 -3.53 2.64 23.59
C ALA A 164 -2.38 3.55 24.05
N ARG A 165 -2.20 4.67 23.37
CA ARG A 165 -1.09 5.63 23.58
C ARG A 165 -1.07 6.27 24.97
N ASN A 166 -2.21 6.29 25.68
CA ASN A 166 -2.33 6.85 27.03
C ASN A 166 -2.02 5.85 28.14
N THR A 167 -2.28 4.55 27.93
CA THR A 167 -2.06 3.51 28.95
C THR A 167 -0.93 2.55 28.62
N GLY A 168 -0.50 2.51 27.37
CA GLY A 168 0.48 1.53 26.84
C GLY A 168 -0.08 0.12 26.73
N GLU A 169 -1.37 -0.10 26.98
CA GLU A 169 -2.01 -1.40 26.72
C GLU A 169 -1.97 -1.69 25.22
N ALA A 170 -1.51 -2.88 24.87
CA ALA A 170 -1.35 -3.32 23.50
C ALA A 170 -1.81 -4.77 23.33
N GLU A 171 -2.33 -5.05 22.15
CA GLU A 171 -2.71 -6.38 21.71
C GLU A 171 -2.18 -6.64 20.31
N LYS A 172 -1.50 -7.77 20.13
CA LYS A 172 -1.09 -8.27 18.81
C LYS A 172 -1.85 -9.55 18.49
N ILE A 173 -2.44 -9.60 17.30
CA ILE A 173 -3.12 -10.78 16.76
C ILE A 173 -2.40 -11.19 15.48
N SER A 174 -1.84 -12.40 15.44
CA SER A 174 -1.15 -12.95 14.28
C SER A 174 -1.93 -14.13 13.71
N ARG A 175 -2.35 -14.04 12.46
CA ARG A 175 -3.13 -15.04 11.76
C ARG A 175 -2.25 -15.71 10.69
N ASN A 176 -2.08 -17.02 10.78
CA ASN A 176 -1.36 -17.81 9.77
C ASN A 176 -2.38 -18.65 8.99
N TYR A 177 -2.68 -18.24 7.77
CA TYR A 177 -3.67 -18.87 6.90
C TYR A 177 -3.21 -20.19 6.31
N LEU A 178 -1.89 -20.46 6.26
CA LEU A 178 -1.37 -21.74 5.79
C LEU A 178 -1.54 -22.85 6.82
N THR A 179 -1.46 -22.50 8.12
CA THR A 179 -1.60 -23.47 9.21
C THR A 179 -2.95 -23.36 9.93
N ASN A 180 -3.76 -22.36 9.59
CA ASN A 180 -5.04 -22.04 10.21
C ASN A 180 -4.91 -21.85 11.75
N ARG A 181 -3.86 -21.14 12.17
CA ARG A 181 -3.58 -20.82 13.56
C ARG A 181 -3.60 -19.33 13.79
N CYS A 182 -4.15 -18.93 14.91
CA CYS A 182 -4.17 -17.55 15.38
C CYS A 182 -3.48 -17.49 16.75
N GLN A 183 -2.52 -16.58 16.86
CA GLN A 183 -1.86 -16.18 18.11
C GLN A 183 -2.40 -14.82 18.54
N ARG A 184 -2.64 -14.64 19.82
CA ARG A 184 -3.02 -13.38 20.41
C ARG A 184 -2.10 -13.11 21.59
N ILE A 185 -1.47 -11.94 21.62
CA ILE A 185 -0.57 -11.52 22.69
C ILE A 185 -1.09 -10.18 23.23
N LYS A 186 -1.35 -10.13 24.54
CA LYS A 186 -1.65 -8.90 25.28
C LYS A 186 -0.45 -8.51 26.11
N TYR A 187 -0.04 -7.25 26.05
CA TYR A 187 1.12 -6.73 26.74
C TYR A 187 0.96 -5.24 27.05
N ASN A 188 1.95 -4.66 27.71
CA ASN A 188 1.96 -3.22 27.97
C ASN A 188 3.32 -2.66 27.57
N VAL A 189 3.34 -1.67 26.68
CA VAL A 189 4.58 -1.09 26.13
C VAL A 189 5.28 -0.13 27.12
N PHE A 190 4.56 0.32 28.17
CA PHE A 190 5.10 1.23 29.19
C PHE A 190 5.50 0.52 30.47
N ASN A 191 5.17 -0.78 30.61
CA ASN A 191 5.39 -1.51 31.85
C ASN A 191 5.84 -2.95 31.58
N ASP A 192 7.15 -3.14 31.54
CA ASP A 192 7.84 -4.43 31.31
C ASP A 192 7.62 -5.43 32.46
N LYS A 193 7.11 -4.97 33.64
CA LYS A 193 6.74 -5.86 34.73
C LYS A 193 5.45 -6.64 34.46
N VAL A 194 4.63 -6.14 33.56
CA VAL A 194 3.43 -6.84 33.08
C VAL A 194 3.87 -7.89 32.06
N LYS A 195 3.85 -9.17 32.50
CA LYS A 195 4.19 -10.27 31.60
C LYS A 195 3.19 -10.37 30.44
N PRO A 196 3.67 -10.51 29.18
CA PRO A 196 2.77 -10.75 28.06
C PRO A 196 1.90 -11.99 28.28
N LYS A 197 0.62 -11.87 27.96
CA LYS A 197 -0.33 -12.98 27.99
C LYS A 197 -0.58 -13.46 26.57
N GLU A 198 -0.11 -14.67 26.29
CA GLU A 198 -0.22 -15.32 25.00
C GLU A 198 -1.33 -16.36 25.02
N THR A 199 -2.12 -16.42 23.92
CA THR A 199 -3.13 -17.44 23.68
C THR A 199 -3.11 -17.88 22.22
N TRP A 200 -3.45 -19.15 21.99
CA TRP A 200 -3.51 -19.76 20.67
C TRP A 200 -4.90 -20.32 20.40
N SER A 201 -5.36 -20.18 19.17
CA SER A 201 -6.61 -20.76 18.68
C SER A 201 -6.45 -21.32 17.27
N LYS A 202 -7.37 -22.21 16.90
CA LYS A 202 -7.52 -22.67 15.52
C LYS A 202 -8.51 -21.78 14.79
N MET A 203 -8.20 -21.46 13.54
CA MET A 203 -9.12 -20.78 12.63
C MET A 203 -9.81 -21.81 11.73
N LYS A 204 -10.98 -21.47 11.22
CA LYS A 204 -11.63 -22.22 10.15
C LYS A 204 -10.75 -22.13 8.89
N LYS A 205 -10.59 -23.26 8.21
CA LYS A 205 -9.89 -23.28 6.93
C LYS A 205 -10.79 -22.66 5.86
N GLU A 206 -10.27 -21.65 5.19
CA GLU A 206 -10.90 -20.96 4.06
C GLU A 206 -9.94 -20.86 2.88
N PRO A 207 -10.43 -20.68 1.65
CA PRO A 207 -9.58 -20.34 0.52
C PRO A 207 -8.75 -19.09 0.80
N LEU A 208 -7.49 -19.10 0.35
CA LEU A 208 -6.65 -17.91 0.51
C LEU A 208 -7.17 -16.79 -0.40
N LYS A 209 -7.29 -15.59 0.14
CA LYS A 209 -7.63 -14.38 -0.63
C LYS A 209 -6.46 -14.00 -1.53
N LYS A 210 -6.76 -13.39 -2.65
CA LYS A 210 -5.74 -12.81 -3.53
C LYS A 210 -5.48 -11.37 -3.16
N LEU A 211 -4.33 -10.86 -3.58
CA LEU A 211 -4.02 -9.45 -3.48
C LEU A 211 -5.03 -8.65 -4.33
N GLY A 212 -5.68 -7.66 -3.71
CA GLY A 212 -6.71 -6.83 -4.32
C GLY A 212 -8.13 -7.43 -4.31
N GLU A 213 -8.37 -8.53 -3.55
CA GLU A 213 -9.72 -9.07 -3.27
C GLU A 213 -10.27 -8.57 -1.92
#